data_589764ab9fa35b2cbe5f31658f3b9e2d
#
_entry.id   589764ab9fa35b2cbe5f31658f3b9e2d
#
_cell.length_a   1.000
_cell.length_b   1.000
_cell.length_c   1.000
_cell.angle_alpha   90.00
_cell.angle_beta   90.00
_cell.angle_gamma   90.00
#
_symmetry.space_group_name_H-M   'P 1'
#
loop_
_entity.id
_entity.type
_entity.pdbx_description
1 polymer ?
#
loop_
_entity_poly.entity_id
_entity_poly.type
_entity_poly.pdbx_seq_one_letter_code
_entity_poly.pdbx_strand_id
1 'polypeptide(L)'
;MEGIELKFENEVESRESFSLYEICKRVMDILGAGCGLVLLSPVIIIVAILVKFSSKGPVFFSQKRVGKNGKAFEMYKFRSMVVNAEELKEKLAAQNEMSGPMFKMKDDPRVTKVGKFIRKTSLDEHPQLWNVIKGDMRLVGPRPSLPKEVAQFEGWMYKRLSVKPGLTCYWQVSGRNNIDFEDWMKLDCRYVDERNLWIDIKLIFKTVGVLFGDKNAH
;
A
#
# COMPACT_ATOMS: atom_id res chain seq x y z
N MET A 1 0.83 -17.20 11.89
CA MET A 1 1.84 -16.12 11.77
C MET A 1 3.25 -16.64 12.08
N GLU A 2 3.44 -17.48 13.07
CA GLU A 2 4.74 -18.13 13.35
C GLU A 2 5.39 -18.83 12.15
N GLY A 3 4.60 -19.48 11.27
CA GLY A 3 5.14 -20.15 10.09
C GLY A 3 5.70 -19.24 8.99
N ILE A 4 5.35 -17.95 9.00
CA ILE A 4 5.90 -16.96 8.07
C ILE A 4 7.20 -16.39 8.62
N GLU A 5 7.29 -16.17 9.93
CA GLU A 5 8.52 -15.73 10.60
C GLU A 5 9.63 -16.77 10.49
N LEU A 6 9.34 -18.06 10.69
CA LEU A 6 10.31 -19.17 10.59
C LEU A 6 10.88 -19.37 9.17
N LYS A 7 10.12 -19.10 8.10
CA LYS A 7 10.65 -19.13 6.74
C LYS A 7 11.63 -17.99 6.44
N PHE A 8 11.48 -16.84 7.11
CA PHE A 8 12.35 -15.70 6.94
C PHE A 8 13.70 -15.84 7.65
N GLU A 9 13.74 -16.48 8.82
CA GLU A 9 15.00 -16.66 9.56
C GLU A 9 16.04 -17.47 8.79
N ASN A 10 15.59 -18.37 7.90
CA ASN A 10 16.48 -19.21 7.11
C ASN A 10 16.98 -18.60 5.78
N GLU A 11 16.36 -17.51 5.28
CA GLU A 11 16.72 -16.92 3.97
C GLU A 11 17.31 -15.50 4.04
N VAL A 12 17.23 -14.80 5.17
CA VAL A 12 17.64 -13.39 5.26
C VAL A 12 18.46 -13.10 6.53
N GLU A 13 19.66 -13.65 6.63
CA GLU A 13 20.75 -12.99 7.37
C GLU A 13 21.24 -11.77 6.57
N SER A 14 20.42 -10.76 6.39
CA SER A 14 20.91 -9.47 5.93
C SER A 14 21.34 -8.67 7.17
N ARG A 15 22.67 -8.52 7.33
CA ARG A 15 23.26 -7.51 8.20
C ARG A 15 22.52 -6.20 7.96
N GLU A 16 21.84 -5.68 8.98
CA GLU A 16 21.34 -4.31 8.97
C GLU A 16 22.56 -3.38 8.96
N SER A 17 23.18 -3.22 7.79
CA SER A 17 24.11 -2.11 7.61
C SER A 17 23.28 -0.85 7.64
N PHE A 18 23.54 0.03 8.61
CA PHE A 18 23.05 1.43 8.59
C PHE A 18 23.71 2.12 7.39
N SER A 19 23.21 1.84 6.21
CA SER A 19 23.64 2.48 4.99
C SER A 19 23.26 3.97 5.05
N LEU A 20 24.16 4.85 4.62
CA LEU A 20 23.86 6.28 4.43
C LEU A 20 22.56 6.48 3.63
N TYR A 21 22.29 5.60 2.66
CA TYR A 21 21.04 5.56 1.91
C TYR A 21 19.81 5.41 2.84
N GLU A 22 19.82 4.46 3.79
CA GLU A 22 18.69 4.22 4.69
C GLU A 22 18.42 5.42 5.61
N ILE A 23 19.48 6.11 6.06
CA ILE A 23 19.36 7.33 6.87
C ILE A 23 18.77 8.46 6.04
N CYS A 24 19.34 8.76 4.87
CA CYS A 24 18.85 9.80 3.97
C CYS A 24 17.40 9.52 3.53
N LYS A 25 17.10 8.26 3.20
CA LYS A 25 15.74 7.81 2.87
C LYS A 25 14.78 8.05 4.03
N ARG A 26 15.18 7.73 5.26
CA ARG A 26 14.33 7.95 6.45
C ARG A 26 14.04 9.43 6.68
N VAL A 27 15.03 10.30 6.53
CA VAL A 27 14.86 11.76 6.63
C VAL A 27 13.90 12.25 5.54
N MET A 28 14.10 11.82 4.30
CA MET A 28 13.21 12.14 3.17
C MET A 28 11.76 11.68 3.43
N ASP A 29 11.58 10.46 3.96
CA ASP A 29 10.25 9.92 4.27
C ASP A 29 9.54 10.75 5.36
N ILE A 30 10.23 11.10 6.44
CA ILE A 30 9.66 11.90 7.54
C ILE A 30 9.29 13.30 7.05
N LEU A 31 10.20 13.96 6.34
CA LEU A 31 9.96 15.31 5.82
C LEU A 31 8.83 15.31 4.78
N GLY A 32 8.86 14.37 3.83
CA GLY A 32 7.83 14.27 2.80
C GLY A 32 6.46 13.90 3.36
N ALA A 33 6.38 12.93 4.26
CA ALA A 33 5.13 12.55 4.90
C ALA A 33 4.59 13.64 5.84
N GLY A 34 5.47 14.32 6.58
CA GLY A 34 5.10 15.44 7.44
C GLY A 34 4.56 16.63 6.65
N CYS A 35 5.27 17.06 5.60
CA CYS A 35 4.79 18.07 4.67
C CYS A 35 3.45 17.65 4.03
N GLY A 36 3.33 16.40 3.58
CA GLY A 36 2.11 15.87 3.01
C GLY A 36 0.93 15.96 3.98
N LEU A 37 1.10 15.54 5.23
CA LEU A 37 0.04 15.64 6.26
C LEU A 37 -0.37 17.09 6.53
N VAL A 38 0.58 18.03 6.61
CA VAL A 38 0.28 19.46 6.86
C VAL A 38 -0.46 20.06 5.66
N LEU A 39 0.09 19.90 4.44
CA LEU A 39 -0.49 20.48 3.23
C LEU A 39 -1.87 19.89 2.88
N LEU A 40 -2.06 18.60 3.11
CA LEU A 40 -3.31 17.90 2.80
C LEU A 40 -4.29 17.91 3.99
N SER A 41 -3.94 18.50 5.14
CA SER A 41 -4.81 18.51 6.32
C SER A 41 -6.21 19.07 6.06
N PRO A 42 -6.43 20.14 5.27
CA PRO A 42 -7.79 20.59 4.95
C PRO A 42 -8.58 19.54 4.17
N VAL A 43 -7.95 18.88 3.21
CA VAL A 43 -8.56 17.81 2.41
C VAL A 43 -8.88 16.60 3.28
N ILE A 44 -7.95 16.21 4.16
CA ILE A 44 -8.13 15.11 5.11
C ILE A 44 -9.36 15.35 6.00
N ILE A 45 -9.53 16.58 6.52
CA ILE A 45 -10.68 16.95 7.36
C ILE A 45 -11.98 16.86 6.56
N ILE A 46 -12.02 17.41 5.34
CA ILE A 46 -13.20 17.35 4.47
C ILE A 46 -13.58 15.90 4.17
N VAL A 47 -12.59 15.07 3.78
CA VAL A 47 -12.83 13.64 3.51
C VAL A 47 -13.31 12.91 4.75
N ALA A 48 -12.76 13.21 5.94
CA ALA A 48 -13.21 12.63 7.20
C ALA A 48 -14.68 12.92 7.47
N ILE A 49 -15.13 14.17 7.25
CA ILE A 49 -16.52 14.58 7.39
C ILE A 49 -17.40 13.84 6.38
N LEU A 50 -17.03 13.82 5.10
CA LEU A 50 -17.78 13.12 4.05
C LEU A 50 -17.91 11.62 4.36
N VAL A 51 -16.86 10.96 4.78
CA VAL A 51 -16.88 9.53 5.17
C VAL A 51 -17.78 9.30 6.38
N LYS A 52 -17.73 10.18 7.39
CA LYS A 52 -18.56 10.08 8.60
C LYS A 52 -20.04 10.08 8.28
N PHE A 53 -20.46 10.94 7.35
CA PHE A 53 -21.87 11.08 6.96
C PHE A 53 -22.31 10.14 5.83
N SER A 54 -21.38 9.49 5.12
CA SER A 54 -21.70 8.58 4.01
C SER A 54 -22.29 7.24 4.44
N SER A 55 -21.90 6.74 5.60
CA SER A 55 -22.36 5.46 6.14
C SER A 55 -22.07 5.35 7.65
N LYS A 56 -22.78 4.46 8.36
CA LYS A 56 -22.53 4.19 9.79
C LYS A 56 -21.13 3.60 10.00
N GLY A 57 -20.45 4.00 11.08
CA GLY A 57 -19.17 3.43 11.51
C GLY A 57 -18.02 4.45 11.64
N PRO A 58 -16.77 4.00 11.90
CA PRO A 58 -15.60 4.86 12.10
C PRO A 58 -15.16 5.52 10.78
N VAL A 59 -14.49 6.67 10.88
CA VAL A 59 -13.93 7.40 9.72
C VAL A 59 -12.75 6.66 9.13
N PHE A 60 -11.88 6.16 10.00
CA PHE A 60 -10.69 5.40 9.61
C PHE A 60 -10.97 3.91 9.67
N PHE A 61 -10.32 3.21 8.78
CA PHE A 61 -10.25 1.76 8.72
C PHE A 61 -8.79 1.35 8.86
N SER A 62 -8.52 0.35 9.68
CA SER A 62 -7.20 -0.26 9.75
C SER A 62 -7.25 -1.71 9.27
N GLN A 63 -6.17 -2.14 8.65
CA GLN A 63 -6.04 -3.51 8.15
C GLN A 63 -4.63 -4.03 8.40
N LYS A 64 -4.54 -5.23 8.98
CA LYS A 64 -3.24 -5.91 9.15
C LYS A 64 -2.60 -6.18 7.80
N ARG A 65 -1.37 -5.75 7.64
CA ARG A 65 -0.52 -5.96 6.48
C ARG A 65 0.83 -6.51 6.90
N VAL A 66 1.50 -7.15 5.95
CA VAL A 66 2.85 -7.69 6.16
C VAL A 66 3.88 -6.64 5.73
N GLY A 67 4.77 -6.31 6.62
CA GLY A 67 5.88 -5.36 6.43
C GLY A 67 7.23 -6.07 6.24
N LYS A 68 8.32 -5.33 6.51
CA LYS A 68 9.70 -5.84 6.40
C LYS A 68 9.88 -7.08 7.29
N ASN A 69 10.56 -8.09 6.73
CA ASN A 69 10.89 -9.36 7.40
C ASN A 69 9.65 -10.09 7.96
N GLY A 70 8.51 -9.97 7.27
CA GLY A 70 7.28 -10.66 7.67
C GLY A 70 6.53 -10.03 8.85
N LYS A 71 7.04 -8.97 9.48
CA LYS A 71 6.41 -8.31 10.64
C LYS A 71 5.09 -7.67 10.26
N ALA A 72 4.02 -8.03 10.93
CA ALA A 72 2.70 -7.44 10.69
C ALA A 72 2.60 -6.03 11.29
N PHE A 73 1.86 -5.14 10.61
CA PHE A 73 1.54 -3.80 11.09
C PHE A 73 0.12 -3.41 10.70
N GLU A 74 -0.43 -2.40 11.36
CA GLU A 74 -1.75 -1.83 11.06
C GLU A 74 -1.61 -0.71 10.02
N MET A 75 -2.13 -0.94 8.82
CA MET A 75 -2.17 0.05 7.75
C MET A 75 -3.47 0.85 7.82
N TYR A 76 -3.36 2.18 7.89
CA TYR A 76 -4.51 3.07 8.01
C TYR A 76 -5.01 3.56 6.65
N LYS A 77 -6.34 3.63 6.52
CA LYS A 77 -7.03 4.22 5.36
C LYS A 77 -8.29 4.96 5.80
N PHE A 78 -8.82 5.81 4.94
CA PHE A 78 -10.22 6.20 5.10
C PHE A 78 -11.14 5.03 4.75
N ARG A 79 -12.24 4.89 5.51
CA ARG A 79 -13.26 3.90 5.19
C ARG A 79 -13.93 4.25 3.86
N SER A 80 -13.77 3.40 2.87
CA SER A 80 -14.40 3.52 1.55
C SER A 80 -15.52 2.50 1.30
N MET A 81 -15.67 1.53 2.21
CA MET A 81 -16.63 0.43 2.11
C MET A 81 -17.62 0.44 3.28
N VAL A 82 -18.71 -0.31 3.13
CA VAL A 82 -19.68 -0.58 4.19
C VAL A 82 -19.07 -1.40 5.33
N VAL A 83 -19.66 -1.36 6.53
CA VAL A 83 -19.07 -1.97 7.74
C VAL A 83 -18.94 -3.50 7.62
N ASN A 84 -19.88 -4.16 6.94
CA ASN A 84 -19.89 -5.61 6.73
C ASN A 84 -19.21 -6.05 5.42
N ALA A 85 -18.26 -5.24 4.91
CA ALA A 85 -17.59 -5.49 3.64
C ALA A 85 -16.79 -6.82 3.57
N GLU A 86 -16.22 -7.28 4.69
CA GLU A 86 -15.48 -8.55 4.73
C GLU A 86 -16.43 -9.76 4.61
N GLU A 87 -17.59 -9.73 5.24
CA GLU A 87 -18.61 -10.79 5.10
C GLU A 87 -19.14 -10.85 3.66
N LEU A 88 -19.35 -9.68 3.05
CA LEU A 88 -19.77 -9.61 1.64
C LEU A 88 -18.69 -10.08 0.67
N LYS A 89 -17.41 -9.94 1.01
CA LYS A 89 -16.30 -10.38 0.18
C LYS A 89 -16.35 -11.88 -0.10
N GLU A 90 -16.68 -12.68 0.90
CA GLU A 90 -16.78 -14.15 0.75
C GLU A 90 -17.86 -14.52 -0.27
N LYS A 91 -18.99 -13.81 -0.25
CA LYS A 91 -20.10 -14.02 -1.22
C LYS A 91 -19.75 -13.57 -2.63
N LEU A 92 -18.84 -12.63 -2.77
CA LEU A 92 -18.40 -12.07 -4.05
C LEU A 92 -17.14 -12.75 -4.61
N ALA A 93 -16.58 -13.75 -3.92
CA ALA A 93 -15.32 -14.40 -4.30
C ALA A 93 -15.32 -14.95 -5.73
N ALA A 94 -16.46 -15.47 -6.20
CA ALA A 94 -16.62 -15.98 -7.58
C ALA A 94 -16.57 -14.87 -8.67
N GLN A 95 -16.68 -13.60 -8.29
CA GLN A 95 -16.67 -12.44 -9.20
C GLN A 95 -15.30 -11.74 -9.21
N ASN A 96 -14.25 -12.42 -8.73
CA ASN A 96 -12.89 -11.88 -8.75
C ASN A 96 -12.39 -11.74 -10.19
N GLU A 97 -11.94 -10.54 -10.55
CA GLU A 97 -11.42 -10.19 -11.88
C GLU A 97 -9.88 -10.29 -11.96
N MET A 98 -9.20 -10.60 -10.86
CA MET A 98 -7.74 -10.64 -10.81
C MET A 98 -7.21 -12.06 -10.65
N SER A 99 -6.09 -12.35 -11.32
CA SER A 99 -5.32 -13.57 -11.10
C SER A 99 -4.61 -13.56 -9.73
N GLY A 100 -4.33 -14.76 -9.21
CA GLY A 100 -3.60 -14.91 -7.94
C GLY A 100 -4.44 -14.64 -6.68
N PRO A 101 -3.79 -14.40 -5.53
CA PRO A 101 -4.45 -14.37 -4.22
C PRO A 101 -5.21 -13.07 -3.93
N MET A 102 -5.16 -12.11 -4.84
CA MET A 102 -5.79 -10.81 -4.65
C MET A 102 -7.24 -10.80 -5.11
N PHE A 103 -8.06 -10.04 -4.38
CA PHE A 103 -9.45 -9.80 -4.79
C PHE A 103 -9.58 -8.41 -5.42
N LYS A 104 -10.10 -8.36 -6.64
CA LYS A 104 -10.43 -7.14 -7.36
C LYS A 104 -11.74 -7.31 -8.12
N MET A 105 -12.58 -6.28 -8.06
CA MET A 105 -13.85 -6.19 -8.76
C MET A 105 -14.08 -4.72 -9.17
N LYS A 106 -14.35 -4.49 -10.45
CA LYS A 106 -14.51 -3.13 -11.00
C LYS A 106 -15.70 -2.38 -10.38
N ASP A 107 -16.84 -3.00 -10.31
CA ASP A 107 -18.06 -2.46 -9.71
C ASP A 107 -18.39 -3.15 -8.39
N ASP A 108 -17.50 -2.97 -7.40
CA ASP A 108 -17.63 -3.58 -6.09
C ASP A 108 -18.80 -2.96 -5.30
N PRO A 109 -19.88 -3.72 -5.03
CA PRO A 109 -21.08 -3.22 -4.33
C PRO A 109 -20.84 -2.84 -2.87
N ARG A 110 -19.71 -3.25 -2.30
CA ARG A 110 -19.30 -2.88 -0.93
C ARG A 110 -18.85 -1.44 -0.82
N VAL A 111 -18.48 -0.81 -1.95
CA VAL A 111 -17.92 0.54 -1.97
C VAL A 111 -19.03 1.58 -1.89
N THR A 112 -18.97 2.51 -0.92
CA THR A 112 -19.93 3.60 -0.79
C THR A 112 -19.77 4.62 -1.93
N LYS A 113 -20.77 5.51 -2.13
CA LYS A 113 -20.68 6.59 -3.12
C LYS A 113 -19.46 7.51 -2.87
N VAL A 114 -19.25 7.92 -1.61
CA VAL A 114 -18.07 8.68 -1.20
C VAL A 114 -16.81 7.83 -1.36
N GLY A 115 -16.88 6.53 -1.03
CA GLY A 115 -15.82 5.56 -1.21
C GLY A 115 -15.34 5.47 -2.66
N LYS A 116 -16.24 5.45 -3.65
CA LYS A 116 -15.88 5.48 -5.08
C LYS A 116 -15.07 6.73 -5.44
N PHE A 117 -15.49 7.90 -4.95
CA PHE A 117 -14.76 9.15 -5.20
C PHE A 117 -13.37 9.15 -4.58
N ILE A 118 -13.24 8.82 -3.26
CA ILE A 118 -11.94 8.88 -2.59
C ILE A 118 -10.97 7.81 -3.09
N ARG A 119 -11.46 6.65 -3.54
CA ARG A 119 -10.61 5.61 -4.19
C ARG A 119 -10.13 6.06 -5.55
N LYS A 120 -11.00 6.63 -6.39
CA LYS A 120 -10.64 7.16 -7.70
C LYS A 120 -9.56 8.25 -7.61
N THR A 121 -9.59 9.06 -6.57
CA THR A 121 -8.63 10.14 -6.32
C THR A 121 -7.47 9.72 -5.42
N SER A 122 -7.40 8.44 -4.99
CA SER A 122 -6.43 7.91 -4.02
C SER A 122 -6.42 8.65 -2.67
N LEU A 123 -7.45 9.43 -2.36
CA LEU A 123 -7.57 10.16 -1.08
C LEU A 123 -7.75 9.20 0.10
N ASP A 124 -8.28 8.00 -0.14
CA ASP A 124 -8.45 6.98 0.89
C ASP A 124 -7.11 6.50 1.49
N GLU A 125 -6.01 6.66 0.78
CA GLU A 125 -4.67 6.21 1.21
C GLU A 125 -3.88 7.28 2.00
N HIS A 126 -4.37 8.54 2.10
CA HIS A 126 -3.66 9.61 2.81
C HIS A 126 -3.34 9.31 4.28
N PRO A 127 -4.19 8.60 5.06
CA PRO A 127 -3.84 8.21 6.43
C PRO A 127 -2.59 7.32 6.53
N GLN A 128 -2.14 6.69 5.45
CA GLN A 128 -0.89 5.91 5.42
C GLN A 128 0.36 6.79 5.57
N LEU A 129 0.28 8.10 5.32
CA LEU A 129 1.36 9.04 5.66
C LEU A 129 1.72 8.95 7.16
N TRP A 130 0.75 8.66 8.02
CA TRP A 130 0.99 8.39 9.42
C TRP A 130 1.80 7.09 9.65
N ASN A 131 1.54 6.04 8.85
CA ASN A 131 2.37 4.82 8.89
C ASN A 131 3.82 5.11 8.47
N VAL A 132 4.03 6.05 7.53
CA VAL A 132 5.38 6.49 7.15
C VAL A 132 6.06 7.22 8.32
N ILE A 133 5.37 8.14 8.99
CA ILE A 133 5.90 8.84 10.18
C ILE A 133 6.25 7.84 11.28
N LYS A 134 5.38 6.88 11.59
CA LYS A 134 5.64 5.81 12.56
C LYS A 134 6.85 4.93 12.18
N GLY A 135 7.14 4.81 10.89
CA GLY A 135 8.20 3.96 10.36
C GLY A 135 7.78 2.53 10.01
N ASP A 136 6.48 2.25 10.00
CA ASP A 136 5.93 0.99 9.49
C ASP A 136 6.09 0.92 7.96
N MET A 137 5.99 2.08 7.31
CA MET A 137 6.08 2.24 5.86
C MET A 137 7.14 3.29 5.46
N ARG A 138 7.40 3.38 4.17
CA ARG A 138 8.20 4.39 3.47
C ARG A 138 7.30 5.14 2.46
N LEU A 139 7.74 6.28 1.95
CA LEU A 139 7.09 6.91 0.79
C LEU A 139 7.19 6.01 -0.43
N VAL A 140 8.39 5.45 -0.68
CA VAL A 140 8.65 4.55 -1.80
C VAL A 140 9.06 3.17 -1.30
N GLY A 141 8.38 2.15 -1.80
CA GLY A 141 8.60 0.74 -1.47
C GLY A 141 7.48 -0.15 -2.01
N PRO A 142 7.66 -1.48 -1.99
CA PRO A 142 6.64 -2.44 -2.40
C PRO A 142 5.31 -2.23 -1.66
N ARG A 143 4.19 -2.41 -2.35
CA ARG A 143 2.86 -2.28 -1.72
C ARG A 143 2.67 -3.37 -0.66
N PRO A 144 2.23 -3.04 0.58
CA PRO A 144 2.08 -4.03 1.64
C PRO A 144 0.95 -5.03 1.33
N SER A 145 1.26 -6.32 1.40
CA SER A 145 0.32 -7.41 1.12
C SER A 145 -0.42 -7.86 2.38
N LEU A 146 -1.59 -8.49 2.17
CA LEU A 146 -2.33 -9.15 3.24
C LEU A 146 -1.59 -10.42 3.71
N PRO A 147 -1.71 -10.84 4.97
CA PRO A 147 -1.13 -12.12 5.44
C PRO A 147 -1.60 -13.32 4.60
N LYS A 148 -2.87 -13.35 4.18
CA LYS A 148 -3.43 -14.40 3.32
C LYS A 148 -2.80 -14.44 1.93
N GLU A 149 -2.39 -13.29 1.40
CA GLU A 149 -1.71 -13.17 0.11
C GLU A 149 -0.27 -13.67 0.22
N VAL A 150 0.44 -13.24 1.27
CA VAL A 150 1.83 -13.65 1.54
C VAL A 150 1.95 -15.16 1.75
N ALA A 151 0.96 -15.78 2.38
CA ALA A 151 0.93 -17.23 2.57
C ALA A 151 0.92 -18.04 1.25
N GLN A 152 0.57 -17.39 0.13
CA GLN A 152 0.52 -17.99 -1.20
C GLN A 152 1.70 -17.55 -2.09
N PHE A 153 2.69 -16.84 -1.54
CA PHE A 153 3.85 -16.42 -2.30
C PHE A 153 4.77 -17.59 -2.65
N GLU A 154 5.29 -17.59 -3.86
CA GLU A 154 6.41 -18.42 -4.25
C GLU A 154 7.73 -17.88 -3.65
N GLY A 155 8.76 -18.74 -3.53
CA GLY A 155 10.02 -18.40 -2.85
C GLY A 155 10.62 -17.06 -3.28
N TRP A 156 10.73 -16.80 -4.59
CA TRP A 156 11.30 -15.57 -5.13
C TRP A 156 10.50 -14.30 -4.76
N MET A 157 9.18 -14.42 -4.53
CA MET A 157 8.31 -13.29 -4.18
C MET A 157 8.59 -12.74 -2.77
N TYR A 158 9.14 -13.57 -1.86
CA TYR A 158 9.49 -13.14 -0.51
C TYR A 158 10.56 -12.06 -0.48
N LYS A 159 11.39 -11.94 -1.53
CA LYS A 159 12.40 -10.89 -1.67
C LYS A 159 11.84 -9.47 -1.47
N ARG A 160 10.62 -9.20 -1.91
CA ARG A 160 9.97 -7.91 -1.71
C ARG A 160 9.75 -7.53 -0.23
N LEU A 161 9.74 -8.50 0.66
CA LEU A 161 9.58 -8.30 2.11
C LEU A 161 10.91 -8.01 2.82
N SER A 162 12.06 -8.04 2.13
CA SER A 162 13.36 -7.64 2.71
C SER A 162 13.47 -6.14 2.98
N VAL A 163 12.55 -5.34 2.44
CA VAL A 163 12.49 -3.89 2.62
C VAL A 163 11.16 -3.46 3.22
N LYS A 164 11.11 -2.25 3.81
CA LYS A 164 9.83 -1.69 4.29
C LYS A 164 8.91 -1.40 3.11
N PRO A 165 7.60 -1.70 3.23
CA PRO A 165 6.61 -1.36 2.23
C PRO A 165 6.47 0.16 2.07
N GLY A 166 5.90 0.59 0.94
CA GLY A 166 5.74 2.00 0.60
C GLY A 166 4.35 2.38 0.11
N LEU A 167 4.14 3.69 -0.02
CA LEU A 167 2.94 4.28 -0.62
C LEU A 167 2.97 4.14 -2.14
N THR A 168 4.16 4.25 -2.75
CA THR A 168 4.35 4.11 -4.19
C THR A 168 5.55 3.25 -4.52
N CYS A 169 5.55 2.67 -5.72
CA CYS A 169 6.64 1.87 -6.28
C CYS A 169 6.51 1.83 -7.81
N TYR A 170 7.32 1.03 -8.49
CA TYR A 170 7.24 0.82 -9.94
C TYR A 170 5.84 0.44 -10.43
N TRP A 171 5.17 -0.47 -9.75
CA TRP A 171 3.83 -0.91 -10.13
C TRP A 171 2.82 0.25 -10.17
N GLN A 172 2.80 1.13 -9.17
CA GLN A 172 1.85 2.24 -9.10
C GLN A 172 2.02 3.26 -10.24
N VAL A 173 3.22 3.36 -10.81
CA VAL A 173 3.53 4.34 -11.88
C VAL A 173 3.65 3.72 -13.27
N SER A 174 3.43 2.40 -13.39
CA SER A 174 3.59 1.65 -14.65
C SER A 174 2.28 1.11 -15.24
N GLY A 175 1.12 1.57 -14.77
CA GLY A 175 -0.18 1.15 -15.32
C GLY A 175 -1.11 0.48 -14.33
N ARG A 176 -0.75 0.41 -13.03
CA ARG A 176 -1.61 -0.05 -11.92
C ARG A 176 -2.45 -1.30 -12.24
N ASN A 177 -3.68 -1.05 -12.66
CA ASN A 177 -4.72 -2.05 -12.84
C ASN A 177 -4.55 -2.96 -14.07
N ASN A 178 -3.65 -2.62 -14.98
CA ASN A 178 -3.40 -3.37 -16.23
C ASN A 178 -2.22 -4.35 -16.13
N ILE A 179 -1.61 -4.46 -14.95
CA ILE A 179 -0.47 -5.34 -14.67
C ILE A 179 -0.99 -6.54 -13.90
N ASP A 180 -0.66 -7.75 -14.34
CA ASP A 180 -1.02 -8.96 -13.62
C ASP A 180 -0.22 -9.14 -12.32
N PHE A 181 -0.61 -10.13 -11.53
CA PHE A 181 -0.01 -10.35 -10.22
C PHE A 181 1.48 -10.70 -10.30
N GLU A 182 1.87 -11.54 -11.25
CA GLU A 182 3.26 -11.99 -11.38
C GLU A 182 4.18 -10.84 -11.81
N ASP A 183 3.78 -10.06 -12.80
CA ASP A 183 4.56 -8.90 -13.25
C ASP A 183 4.65 -7.82 -12.19
N TRP A 184 3.60 -7.62 -11.40
CA TRP A 184 3.67 -6.76 -10.23
C TRP A 184 4.72 -7.24 -9.23
N MET A 185 4.75 -8.54 -8.90
CA MET A 185 5.77 -9.11 -8.00
C MET A 185 7.19 -8.91 -8.54
N LYS A 186 7.38 -9.09 -9.87
CA LYS A 186 8.68 -8.82 -10.53
C LYS A 186 9.10 -7.36 -10.39
N LEU A 187 8.18 -6.42 -10.59
CA LEU A 187 8.44 -4.98 -10.42
C LEU A 187 8.83 -4.63 -8.99
N ASP A 188 8.19 -5.24 -8.00
CA ASP A 188 8.54 -5.03 -6.59
C ASP A 188 9.91 -5.61 -6.26
N CYS A 189 10.25 -6.81 -6.76
CA CYS A 189 11.57 -7.41 -6.59
C CYS A 189 12.67 -6.58 -7.30
N ARG A 190 12.38 -6.05 -8.50
CA ARG A 190 13.25 -5.15 -9.21
C ARG A 190 13.55 -3.89 -8.40
N TYR A 191 12.54 -3.30 -7.75
CA TYR A 191 12.77 -2.15 -6.88
C TYR A 191 13.73 -2.49 -5.72
N VAL A 192 13.60 -3.67 -5.12
CA VAL A 192 14.51 -4.10 -4.04
C VAL A 192 15.97 -4.11 -4.50
N ASP A 193 16.24 -4.53 -5.75
CA ASP A 193 17.58 -4.60 -6.31
C ASP A 193 18.16 -3.23 -6.69
N GLU A 194 17.31 -2.39 -7.31
CA GLU A 194 17.77 -1.14 -7.93
C GLU A 194 17.67 0.08 -7.00
N ARG A 195 16.99 -0.05 -5.83
CA ARG A 195 16.64 1.07 -4.95
C ARG A 195 17.83 1.95 -4.58
N ASN A 196 17.66 3.24 -4.77
CA ASN A 196 18.55 4.30 -4.35
C ASN A 196 17.76 5.61 -4.26
N LEU A 197 18.36 6.67 -3.68
CA LEU A 197 17.67 7.95 -3.47
C LEU A 197 17.15 8.57 -4.77
N TRP A 198 17.87 8.42 -5.88
CA TRP A 198 17.47 8.98 -7.15
C TRP A 198 16.23 8.29 -7.71
N ILE A 199 16.18 6.97 -7.63
CA ILE A 199 15.00 6.18 -8.00
C ILE A 199 13.80 6.55 -7.14
N ASP A 200 14.00 6.70 -5.82
CA ASP A 200 12.94 7.08 -4.91
C ASP A 200 12.36 8.46 -5.27
N ILE A 201 13.21 9.46 -5.47
CA ILE A 201 12.80 10.80 -5.89
C ILE A 201 12.02 10.74 -7.22
N LYS A 202 12.55 10.01 -8.21
CA LYS A 202 11.90 9.86 -9.51
C LYS A 202 10.52 9.22 -9.41
N LEU A 203 10.36 8.21 -8.54
CA LEU A 203 9.07 7.54 -8.31
C LEU A 203 8.07 8.45 -7.60
N ILE A 204 8.52 9.27 -6.64
CA ILE A 204 7.67 10.28 -5.99
C ILE A 204 7.11 11.26 -7.03
N PHE A 205 7.97 11.85 -7.88
CA PHE A 205 7.52 12.78 -8.91
C PHE A 205 6.60 12.13 -9.94
N LYS A 206 6.90 10.91 -10.38
CA LYS A 206 6.00 10.15 -11.26
C LYS A 206 4.64 9.90 -10.62
N THR A 207 4.61 9.58 -9.33
CA THR A 207 3.35 9.35 -8.60
C THR A 207 2.49 10.61 -8.57
N VAL A 208 3.10 11.78 -8.33
CA VAL A 208 2.38 13.06 -8.40
C VAL A 208 1.78 13.26 -9.80
N GLY A 209 2.54 13.00 -10.85
CA GLY A 209 2.04 13.07 -12.23
C GLY A 209 0.87 12.13 -12.51
N VAL A 210 0.94 10.90 -12.00
CA VAL A 210 -0.14 9.89 -12.13
C VAL A 210 -1.40 10.32 -11.37
N LEU A 211 -1.27 10.90 -10.17
CA LEU A 211 -2.43 11.37 -9.39
C LEU A 211 -3.23 12.48 -10.11
N PHE A 212 -2.57 13.29 -10.92
CA PHE A 212 -3.21 14.37 -11.69
C PHE A 212 -3.61 13.99 -13.12
N GLY A 213 -3.13 12.88 -13.67
CA GLY A 213 -3.30 12.52 -15.08
C GLY A 213 -3.69 11.08 -15.40
N ASP A 214 -3.86 10.21 -14.41
CA ASP A 214 -4.13 8.79 -14.67
C ASP A 214 -5.61 8.54 -14.99
N LYS A 215 -5.85 8.17 -16.27
CA LYS A 215 -7.16 7.70 -16.73
C LYS A 215 -7.53 6.29 -16.21
N ASN A 216 -6.59 5.58 -15.60
CA ASN A 216 -6.72 4.18 -15.14
C ASN A 216 -6.89 4.06 -13.61
N ALA A 217 -7.07 5.15 -12.88
CA ALA A 217 -7.41 5.14 -11.47
C ALA A 217 -8.89 4.75 -11.29
N HIS A 218 -9.14 3.47 -11.07
CA HIS A 218 -10.47 2.92 -10.79
C HIS A 218 -10.49 2.24 -9.42
#